data_541ce05c51a208597fdd4217e646d5fb
#
_entry.id   541ce05c51a208597fdd4217e646d5fb
#
_cell.length_a   1.000
_cell.length_b   1.000
_cell.length_c   1.000
_cell.angle_alpha   90.00
_cell.angle_beta   90.00
_cell.angle_gamma   90.00
#
_symmetry.space_group_name_H-M   'P 1'
#
loop_
_entity.id
_entity.type
_entity.pdbx_description
1 polymer ?
#
loop_
_entity_poly.entity_id
_entity_poly.type
_entity_poly.pdbx_seq_one_letter_code
_entity_poly.pdbx_strand_id
1 'polypeptide(L)'
;DAMGVHTGDSVTVAPAMTLTDREYQQMRDVGIAVLRAVGVDTGGCNIQFAIHPETGRLVVIEMNPRVSRSSALASKATGFPIAKIAAKLAIGYTLDEIQNDITGETPAAFEPTLDYVVVKMPRFAFEKFPGADPTLTTTMKSVGEAMSFGRSFPEALGKVMRSIETKATGFWTLPDPEGVTLESTLDDLRTPHEGRLYEVERALRLGATVEQIHEASGIDPWFIDQIALIGEVGAEVRDAPVLDGDLLRRAKRTGLSDRQIAALRPELAGEDGVRALRHRLGVRPVFKTVDTCAAEFAAKTPYHYSAYESDPDAQSEVAVQSDK
;
A
#
# COMPACT_ATOMS: atom_id res chain seq x y z
N ASP A 1 9.95 0.27 4.67
CA ASP A 1 11.35 -0.20 4.58
C ASP A 1 12.29 0.74 5.33
N ALA A 2 13.41 0.18 5.82
CA ALA A 2 14.45 0.93 6.51
C ALA A 2 15.16 1.95 5.61
N MET A 3 15.78 2.97 6.21
CA MET A 3 16.71 3.84 5.53
C MET A 3 17.86 3.03 4.90
N GLY A 4 18.23 3.41 3.66
CA GLY A 4 19.21 2.68 2.86
C GLY A 4 18.58 1.88 1.71
N VAL A 5 17.28 1.63 1.73
CA VAL A 5 16.54 1.12 0.58
C VAL A 5 16.01 2.30 -0.24
N HIS A 6 16.28 2.31 -1.55
CA HIS A 6 15.79 3.36 -2.45
C HIS A 6 14.26 3.46 -2.42
N THR A 7 13.70 4.67 -2.45
CA THR A 7 12.24 4.89 -2.39
C THR A 7 11.47 4.18 -3.51
N GLY A 8 12.07 4.02 -4.69
CA GLY A 8 11.50 3.22 -5.79
C GLY A 8 11.38 1.73 -5.47
N ASP A 9 12.30 1.20 -4.65
CA ASP A 9 12.38 -0.21 -4.26
C ASP A 9 11.65 -0.51 -2.94
N SER A 10 11.17 0.52 -2.27
CA SER A 10 10.43 0.40 -1.01
C SER A 10 8.95 0.14 -1.24
N VAL A 11 8.33 -0.63 -0.35
CA VAL A 11 6.88 -0.66 -0.20
C VAL A 11 6.45 0.68 0.37
N THR A 12 5.48 1.33 -0.27
CA THR A 12 5.05 2.68 0.07
C THR A 12 3.57 2.69 0.40
N VAL A 13 3.18 3.47 1.40
CA VAL A 13 1.79 3.61 1.83
C VAL A 13 1.36 5.09 1.78
N ALA A 14 0.11 5.32 1.42
CA ALA A 14 -0.56 6.61 1.54
C ALA A 14 -1.95 6.40 2.18
N PRO A 15 -2.36 7.26 3.15
CA PRO A 15 -1.61 8.36 3.75
C PRO A 15 -0.40 7.89 4.56
N ALA A 16 0.42 8.83 5.08
CA ALA A 16 1.54 8.52 5.97
C ALA A 16 0.99 7.94 7.29
N MET A 17 1.28 6.65 7.55
CA MET A 17 0.66 5.91 8.66
C MET A 17 1.42 6.03 9.99
N THR A 18 2.73 6.30 9.94
CA THR A 18 3.61 6.31 11.12
C THR A 18 4.15 7.69 11.47
N LEU A 19 3.67 8.74 10.81
CA LEU A 19 3.98 10.12 11.14
C LEU A 19 2.90 10.73 12.02
N THR A 20 3.31 11.52 13.00
CA THR A 20 2.39 12.42 13.72
C THR A 20 1.99 13.59 12.83
N ASP A 21 0.85 14.21 13.11
CA ASP A 21 0.42 15.41 12.39
C ASP A 21 1.47 16.52 12.46
N ARG A 22 2.11 16.70 13.61
CA ARG A 22 3.18 17.69 13.81
C ARG A 22 4.36 17.45 12.86
N GLU A 23 4.82 16.22 12.74
CA GLU A 23 5.92 15.84 11.83
C GLU A 23 5.53 16.06 10.38
N TYR A 24 4.31 15.67 10.01
CA TYR A 24 3.77 15.88 8.67
C TYR A 24 3.71 17.37 8.31
N GLN A 25 3.16 18.22 9.19
CA GLN A 25 3.11 19.68 8.98
C GLN A 25 4.52 20.30 8.91
N GLN A 26 5.47 19.83 9.71
CA GLN A 26 6.86 20.27 9.64
C GLN A 26 7.49 19.90 8.28
N MET A 27 7.28 18.68 7.78
CA MET A 27 7.74 18.28 6.44
C MET A 27 7.14 19.16 5.35
N ARG A 28 5.85 19.47 5.44
CA ARG A 28 5.15 20.34 4.53
C ARG A 28 5.77 21.73 4.48
N ASP A 29 6.00 22.34 5.63
CA ASP A 29 6.59 23.68 5.74
C ASP A 29 8.04 23.72 5.20
N VAL A 30 8.86 22.71 5.56
CA VAL A 30 10.21 22.56 5.02
C VAL A 30 10.18 22.33 3.51
N GLY A 31 9.23 21.53 3.00
CA GLY A 31 9.05 21.31 1.56
C GLY A 31 8.81 22.62 0.81
N ILE A 32 7.93 23.47 1.31
CA ILE A 32 7.66 24.80 0.73
C ILE A 32 8.92 25.69 0.78
N ALA A 33 9.64 25.67 1.90
CA ALA A 33 10.88 26.46 2.06
C ALA A 33 11.97 26.00 1.07
N VAL A 34 12.16 24.67 0.91
CA VAL A 34 13.13 24.08 -0.04
C VAL A 34 12.77 24.47 -1.47
N LEU A 35 11.50 24.35 -1.86
CA LEU A 35 11.01 24.71 -3.19
C LEU A 35 11.31 26.18 -3.51
N ARG A 36 11.05 27.08 -2.57
CA ARG A 36 11.36 28.51 -2.71
C ARG A 36 12.86 28.79 -2.78
N ALA A 37 13.66 28.11 -1.96
CA ALA A 37 15.12 28.26 -1.93
C ALA A 37 15.77 27.80 -3.24
N VAL A 38 15.25 26.74 -3.88
CA VAL A 38 15.71 26.26 -5.19
C VAL A 38 15.23 27.15 -6.34
N GLY A 39 14.17 27.94 -6.13
CA GLY A 39 13.60 28.84 -7.13
C GLY A 39 12.68 28.12 -8.12
N VAL A 40 12.01 27.05 -7.70
CA VAL A 40 10.97 26.38 -8.50
C VAL A 40 9.61 27.00 -8.14
N ASP A 41 9.15 27.89 -8.98
CA ASP A 41 7.92 28.64 -8.81
C ASP A 41 6.78 28.22 -9.75
N THR A 42 7.06 27.31 -10.69
CA THR A 42 6.08 26.81 -11.67
C THR A 42 6.14 25.29 -11.80
N GLY A 43 4.99 24.68 -12.11
CA GLY A 43 4.93 23.23 -12.37
C GLY A 43 4.79 22.39 -11.11
N GLY A 44 5.56 21.30 -11.02
CA GLY A 44 5.54 20.37 -9.90
C GLY A 44 6.93 19.88 -9.51
N CYS A 45 7.08 19.49 -8.26
CA CYS A 45 8.32 18.90 -7.74
C CYS A 45 8.03 17.70 -6.84
N ASN A 46 9.08 16.95 -6.52
CA ASN A 46 9.07 15.89 -5.53
C ASN A 46 10.21 16.13 -4.54
N ILE A 47 9.90 16.12 -3.26
CA ILE A 47 10.89 16.23 -2.16
C ILE A 47 10.80 14.97 -1.31
N GLN A 48 11.96 14.40 -0.99
CA GLN A 48 12.07 13.22 -0.15
C GLN A 48 12.67 13.61 1.21
N PHE A 49 12.07 13.06 2.25
CA PHE A 49 12.46 13.30 3.63
C PHE A 49 12.73 11.98 4.35
N ALA A 50 13.49 12.06 5.45
CA ALA A 50 13.56 11.03 6.46
C ALA A 50 13.39 11.64 7.85
N ILE A 51 12.72 10.91 8.74
CA ILE A 51 12.64 11.23 10.17
C ILE A 51 13.36 10.14 10.94
N HIS A 52 14.27 10.55 11.82
CA HIS A 52 14.93 9.63 12.73
C HIS A 52 13.94 9.21 13.84
N PRO A 53 13.65 7.91 14.01
CA PRO A 53 12.55 7.46 14.87
C PRO A 53 12.72 7.85 16.35
N GLU A 54 13.96 7.84 16.88
CA GLU A 54 14.22 8.15 18.29
C GLU A 54 14.30 9.65 18.59
N THR A 55 14.88 10.43 17.66
CA THR A 55 15.20 11.85 17.92
C THR A 55 14.22 12.82 17.26
N GLY A 56 13.38 12.35 16.35
CA GLY A 56 12.50 13.18 15.52
C GLY A 56 13.25 14.10 14.55
N ARG A 57 14.56 13.87 14.32
CA ARG A 57 15.35 14.69 13.41
C ARG A 57 14.87 14.50 11.98
N LEU A 58 14.40 15.60 11.38
CA LEU A 58 14.02 15.66 9.97
C LEU A 58 15.25 15.91 9.10
N VAL A 59 15.39 15.11 8.04
CA VAL A 59 16.45 15.22 7.04
C VAL A 59 15.80 15.34 5.65
N VAL A 60 16.21 16.33 4.86
CA VAL A 60 15.89 16.40 3.43
C VAL A 60 16.90 15.49 2.68
N ILE A 61 16.38 14.49 1.98
CA ILE A 61 17.20 13.56 1.20
C ILE A 61 17.54 14.15 -0.15
N GLU A 62 16.52 14.50 -0.92
CA GLU A 62 16.67 15.12 -2.24
C GLU A 62 15.41 15.88 -2.65
N MET A 63 15.56 16.77 -3.62
CA MET A 63 14.47 17.46 -4.29
C MET A 63 14.62 17.28 -5.80
N ASN A 64 13.56 16.82 -6.45
CA ASN A 64 13.46 16.69 -7.89
C ASN A 64 12.58 17.81 -8.44
N PRO A 65 13.13 18.86 -9.11
CA PRO A 65 12.37 20.02 -9.61
C PRO A 65 11.62 19.67 -10.91
N ARG A 66 10.85 18.63 -10.88
CA ARG A 66 10.07 18.12 -12.02
C ARG A 66 8.95 17.21 -11.55
N VAL A 67 7.94 17.02 -12.39
CA VAL A 67 7.00 15.90 -12.26
C VAL A 67 7.75 14.58 -12.48
N SER A 68 7.52 13.60 -11.63
CA SER A 68 8.26 12.33 -11.58
C SER A 68 7.31 11.13 -11.58
N ARG A 69 7.87 9.90 -11.53
CA ARG A 69 7.07 8.67 -11.31
C ARG A 69 6.30 8.74 -10.00
N SER A 70 6.89 9.25 -8.94
CA SER A 70 6.20 9.44 -7.66
C SER A 70 5.02 10.41 -7.77
N SER A 71 5.11 11.44 -8.60
CA SER A 71 3.96 12.32 -8.92
C SER A 71 2.83 11.56 -9.64
N ALA A 72 3.17 10.67 -10.57
CA ALA A 72 2.18 9.81 -11.23
C ALA A 72 1.51 8.84 -10.25
N LEU A 73 2.28 8.26 -9.32
CA LEU A 73 1.73 7.42 -8.25
C LEU A 73 0.84 8.21 -7.30
N ALA A 74 1.25 9.41 -6.87
CA ALA A 74 0.44 10.29 -6.06
C ALA A 74 -0.86 10.69 -6.78
N SER A 75 -0.81 10.97 -8.09
CA SER A 75 -2.00 11.22 -8.90
C SER A 75 -2.96 10.02 -8.93
N LYS A 76 -2.45 8.80 -9.07
CA LYS A 76 -3.26 7.59 -9.01
C LYS A 76 -3.82 7.36 -7.60
N ALA A 77 -3.00 7.56 -6.57
CA ALA A 77 -3.41 7.34 -5.19
C ALA A 77 -4.51 8.29 -4.72
N THR A 78 -4.52 9.51 -5.20
CA THR A 78 -5.46 10.57 -4.79
C THR A 78 -6.55 10.86 -5.81
N GLY A 79 -6.36 10.44 -7.07
CA GLY A 79 -7.17 10.90 -8.19
C GLY A 79 -6.83 12.32 -8.66
N PHE A 80 -5.99 13.06 -7.92
CA PHE A 80 -5.62 14.45 -8.24
C PHE A 80 -4.62 14.51 -9.41
N PRO A 81 -4.95 15.19 -10.53
CA PRO A 81 -4.17 15.10 -11.77
C PRO A 81 -2.95 16.05 -11.74
N ILE A 82 -1.91 15.71 -10.98
CA ILE A 82 -0.73 16.57 -10.74
C ILE A 82 -0.10 17.10 -12.04
N ALA A 83 0.07 16.24 -13.06
CA ALA A 83 0.70 16.68 -14.32
C ALA A 83 -0.14 17.72 -15.08
N LYS A 84 -1.47 17.58 -15.08
CA LYS A 84 -2.39 18.54 -15.67
C LYS A 84 -2.34 19.89 -14.93
N ILE A 85 -2.35 19.84 -13.60
CA ILE A 85 -2.25 21.03 -12.76
C ILE A 85 -0.90 21.70 -12.98
N ALA A 86 0.21 20.94 -12.95
CA ALA A 86 1.55 21.45 -13.21
C ALA A 86 1.67 22.17 -14.56
N ALA A 87 1.03 21.65 -15.61
CA ALA A 87 1.00 22.29 -16.93
C ALA A 87 0.25 23.64 -16.90
N LYS A 88 -0.85 23.74 -16.16
CA LYS A 88 -1.59 25.00 -16.00
C LYS A 88 -0.79 26.04 -15.20
N LEU A 89 -0.11 25.62 -14.12
CA LEU A 89 0.78 26.48 -13.35
C LEU A 89 1.92 27.03 -14.23
N ALA A 90 2.49 26.21 -15.12
CA ALA A 90 3.58 26.60 -16.01
C ALA A 90 3.18 27.69 -17.03
N ILE A 91 1.91 27.87 -17.31
CA ILE A 91 1.39 28.93 -18.21
C ILE A 91 0.78 30.11 -17.45
N GLY A 92 0.95 30.15 -16.11
CA GLY A 92 0.66 31.34 -15.29
C GLY A 92 -0.61 31.28 -14.45
N TYR A 93 -1.37 30.17 -14.46
CA TYR A 93 -2.47 30.00 -13.51
C TYR A 93 -1.94 29.80 -12.09
N THR A 94 -2.73 30.18 -11.10
CA THR A 94 -2.50 29.88 -9.69
C THR A 94 -3.38 28.71 -9.23
N LEU A 95 -3.05 28.06 -8.09
CA LEU A 95 -3.80 26.89 -7.61
C LEU A 95 -5.25 27.21 -7.23
N ASP A 96 -5.54 28.44 -6.80
CA ASP A 96 -6.87 28.91 -6.45
C ASP A 96 -7.72 29.22 -7.69
N GLU A 97 -7.11 29.54 -8.84
CA GLU A 97 -7.79 29.73 -10.12
C GLU A 97 -8.11 28.40 -10.83
N ILE A 98 -7.42 27.31 -10.46
CA ILE A 98 -7.63 26.01 -11.06
C ILE A 98 -8.66 25.23 -10.26
N GLN A 99 -9.73 24.77 -10.91
CA GLN A 99 -10.75 23.93 -10.30
C GLN A 99 -10.22 22.51 -10.08
N ASN A 100 -10.59 21.89 -8.96
CA ASN A 100 -10.32 20.48 -8.69
C ASN A 100 -11.23 19.61 -9.58
N ASP A 101 -10.63 18.81 -10.45
CA ASP A 101 -11.36 17.98 -11.42
C ASP A 101 -12.22 16.88 -10.75
N ILE A 102 -11.91 16.49 -9.50
CA ILE A 102 -12.61 15.42 -8.80
C ILE A 102 -13.92 15.91 -8.21
N THR A 103 -13.88 17.04 -7.49
CA THR A 103 -15.07 17.61 -6.87
C THR A 103 -15.85 18.50 -7.85
N GLY A 104 -15.14 19.22 -8.72
CA GLY A 104 -15.70 20.26 -9.57
C GLY A 104 -16.23 21.47 -8.80
N GLU A 105 -15.97 21.56 -7.50
CA GLU A 105 -16.50 22.61 -6.61
C GLU A 105 -15.39 23.31 -5.82
N THR A 106 -14.32 22.58 -5.47
CA THR A 106 -13.19 23.12 -4.72
C THR A 106 -12.05 23.54 -5.65
N PRO A 107 -11.20 24.51 -5.26
CA PRO A 107 -9.99 24.83 -6.00
C PRO A 107 -8.91 23.76 -5.82
N ALA A 108 -7.95 23.73 -6.74
CA ALA A 108 -6.81 22.80 -6.69
C ALA A 108 -5.83 23.11 -5.55
N ALA A 109 -6.00 24.21 -4.83
CA ALA A 109 -5.24 24.58 -3.64
C ALA A 109 -5.54 23.70 -2.42
N PHE A 110 -6.67 22.99 -2.40
CA PHE A 110 -6.99 22.06 -1.31
C PHE A 110 -6.10 20.81 -1.36
N GLU A 111 -5.44 20.52 -0.26
CA GLU A 111 -4.62 19.32 -0.12
C GLU A 111 -5.50 18.06 -0.05
N PRO A 112 -5.11 16.94 -0.70
CA PRO A 112 -5.87 15.71 -0.64
C PRO A 112 -5.95 15.16 0.78
N THR A 113 -7.16 14.76 1.19
CA THR A 113 -7.46 14.03 2.41
C THR A 113 -8.04 12.66 2.03
N LEU A 114 -7.43 11.57 2.51
CA LEU A 114 -7.79 10.21 2.14
C LEU A 114 -8.47 9.49 3.30
N ASP A 115 -9.61 8.87 3.05
CA ASP A 115 -10.31 7.96 3.97
C ASP A 115 -10.08 6.48 3.63
N TYR A 116 -9.18 6.19 2.72
CA TYR A 116 -8.74 4.87 2.27
C TYR A 116 -7.21 4.76 2.35
N VAL A 117 -6.70 3.55 2.20
CA VAL A 117 -5.26 3.26 2.20
C VAL A 117 -4.82 2.79 0.83
N VAL A 118 -3.72 3.35 0.36
CA VAL A 118 -3.07 2.94 -0.88
C VAL A 118 -1.71 2.34 -0.57
N VAL A 119 -1.41 1.17 -1.13
CA VAL A 119 -0.09 0.53 -1.02
C VAL A 119 0.51 0.36 -2.42
N LYS A 120 1.74 0.81 -2.57
CA LYS A 120 2.58 0.57 -3.75
C LYS A 120 3.61 -0.49 -3.42
N MET A 121 3.78 -1.48 -4.28
CA MET A 121 4.81 -2.52 -4.18
C MET A 121 5.69 -2.49 -5.43
N PRO A 122 7.03 -2.49 -5.29
CA PRO A 122 7.95 -2.54 -6.42
C PRO A 122 7.94 -3.92 -7.07
N ARG A 123 8.17 -3.97 -8.39
CA ARG A 123 8.41 -5.19 -9.15
C ARG A 123 9.88 -5.25 -9.53
N PHE A 124 10.52 -6.35 -9.17
CA PHE A 124 11.89 -6.67 -9.57
C PHE A 124 11.87 -7.71 -10.71
N ALA A 125 12.99 -7.86 -11.40
CA ALA A 125 13.14 -8.82 -12.49
C ALA A 125 14.46 -9.61 -12.36
N PHE A 126 14.89 -9.86 -11.11
CA PHE A 126 16.13 -10.62 -10.85
C PHE A 126 16.10 -12.01 -11.50
N GLU A 127 14.92 -12.62 -11.61
CA GLU A 127 14.73 -13.90 -12.29
C GLU A 127 15.11 -13.88 -13.78
N LYS A 128 15.17 -12.71 -14.38
CA LYS A 128 15.55 -12.52 -15.80
C LYS A 128 17.05 -12.18 -15.98
N PHE A 129 17.74 -11.86 -14.91
CA PHE A 129 19.13 -11.42 -14.92
C PHE A 129 19.97 -12.28 -13.97
N PRO A 130 20.31 -13.52 -14.35
CA PRO A 130 21.16 -14.39 -13.52
C PRO A 130 22.50 -13.71 -13.22
N GLY A 131 22.90 -13.70 -11.95
CA GLY A 131 24.12 -13.05 -11.46
C GLY A 131 23.96 -11.57 -11.08
N ALA A 132 22.78 -10.98 -11.23
CA ALA A 132 22.49 -9.66 -10.65
C ALA A 132 22.45 -9.76 -9.13
N ASP A 133 23.06 -8.82 -8.42
CA ASP A 133 22.98 -8.72 -6.96
C ASP A 133 21.54 -8.30 -6.54
N PRO A 134 20.81 -9.13 -5.80
CA PRO A 134 19.44 -8.84 -5.37
C PRO A 134 19.36 -7.94 -4.13
N THR A 135 20.49 -7.61 -3.50
CA THR A 135 20.53 -6.75 -2.31
C THR A 135 20.01 -5.36 -2.63
N LEU A 136 18.97 -4.92 -1.91
CA LEU A 136 18.42 -3.58 -2.08
C LEU A 136 19.29 -2.55 -1.37
N THR A 137 19.59 -1.46 -2.08
CA THR A 137 20.46 -0.38 -1.61
C THR A 137 19.86 0.98 -1.96
N THR A 138 20.63 2.03 -1.84
CA THR A 138 20.26 3.39 -2.29
C THR A 138 20.18 3.52 -3.83
N THR A 139 20.62 2.49 -4.58
CA THR A 139 20.46 2.42 -6.03
C THR A 139 19.18 1.67 -6.39
N MET A 140 18.32 2.28 -7.20
CA MET A 140 17.06 1.69 -7.62
C MET A 140 17.27 0.48 -8.52
N LYS A 141 16.69 -0.67 -8.15
CA LYS A 141 16.73 -1.95 -8.87
C LYS A 141 15.38 -2.41 -9.42
N SER A 142 14.28 -1.80 -8.97
CA SER A 142 12.93 -2.12 -9.46
C SER A 142 12.73 -1.71 -10.90
N VAL A 143 12.03 -2.54 -11.66
CA VAL A 143 11.72 -2.33 -13.10
C VAL A 143 10.27 -1.87 -13.32
N GLY A 144 9.43 -1.96 -12.31
CA GLY A 144 8.03 -1.57 -12.33
C GLY A 144 7.43 -1.57 -10.94
N GLU A 145 6.12 -1.42 -10.87
CA GLU A 145 5.38 -1.33 -9.62
C GLU A 145 3.90 -1.66 -9.81
N ALA A 146 3.29 -2.17 -8.77
CA ALA A 146 1.83 -2.29 -8.66
C ALA A 146 1.33 -1.37 -7.53
N MET A 147 0.07 -0.97 -7.61
CA MET A 147 -0.60 -0.16 -6.61
C MET A 147 -2.01 -0.68 -6.36
N SER A 148 -2.45 -0.65 -5.12
CA SER A 148 -3.78 -1.10 -4.73
C SER A 148 -4.39 -0.18 -3.68
N PHE A 149 -5.71 -0.26 -3.57
CA PHE A 149 -6.54 0.48 -2.62
C PHE A 149 -7.23 -0.47 -1.66
N GLY A 150 -7.41 -0.06 -0.42
CA GLY A 150 -8.17 -0.77 0.59
C GLY A 150 -8.70 0.17 1.67
N ARG A 151 -9.56 -0.33 2.55
CA ARG A 151 -10.03 0.42 3.73
C ARG A 151 -9.02 0.35 4.88
N SER A 152 -8.07 -0.57 4.78
CA SER A 152 -6.98 -0.76 5.75
C SER A 152 -5.68 -1.13 5.03
N PHE A 153 -4.56 -0.98 5.74
CA PHE A 153 -3.25 -1.38 5.22
C PHE A 153 -3.19 -2.89 4.89
N PRO A 154 -3.64 -3.82 5.76
CA PRO A 154 -3.67 -5.24 5.42
C PRO A 154 -4.45 -5.57 4.15
N GLU A 155 -5.62 -4.95 3.96
CA GLU A 155 -6.41 -5.14 2.74
C GLU A 155 -5.66 -4.66 1.50
N ALA A 156 -5.10 -3.46 1.54
CA ALA A 156 -4.34 -2.90 0.44
C ALA A 156 -3.07 -3.73 0.17
N LEU A 157 -2.33 -4.16 1.21
CA LEU A 157 -1.16 -5.02 1.08
C LEU A 157 -1.51 -6.35 0.41
N GLY A 158 -2.54 -7.05 0.86
CA GLY A 158 -2.97 -8.30 0.26
C GLY A 158 -3.36 -8.17 -1.21
N LYS A 159 -3.97 -7.05 -1.60
CA LYS A 159 -4.32 -6.76 -2.99
C LYS A 159 -3.09 -6.48 -3.86
N VAL A 160 -2.13 -5.67 -3.39
CA VAL A 160 -0.95 -5.34 -4.20
C VAL A 160 -0.04 -6.55 -4.39
N MET A 161 0.09 -7.42 -3.36
CA MET A 161 0.83 -8.67 -3.49
C MET A 161 0.29 -9.57 -4.60
N ARG A 162 -1.03 -9.60 -4.80
CA ARG A 162 -1.65 -10.35 -5.92
C ARG A 162 -1.39 -9.70 -7.27
N SER A 163 -1.24 -8.38 -7.31
CA SER A 163 -1.12 -7.60 -8.54
C SER A 163 0.29 -7.52 -9.09
N ILE A 164 1.30 -7.98 -8.32
CA ILE A 164 2.72 -7.86 -8.71
C ILE A 164 3.17 -8.90 -9.75
N GLU A 165 2.28 -9.85 -10.10
CA GLU A 165 2.51 -10.87 -11.13
C GLU A 165 3.76 -11.74 -10.89
N THR A 166 3.96 -12.16 -9.65
CA THR A 166 4.95 -13.17 -9.27
C THR A 166 4.28 -14.52 -9.04
N LYS A 167 5.08 -15.59 -8.87
CA LYS A 167 4.56 -16.93 -8.54
C LYS A 167 3.80 -16.93 -7.20
N ALA A 168 4.31 -16.19 -6.22
CA ALA A 168 3.63 -15.95 -4.96
C ALA A 168 2.55 -14.87 -5.15
N THR A 169 1.33 -15.18 -4.78
CA THR A 169 0.18 -14.27 -4.88
C THR A 169 -0.33 -13.81 -3.51
N GLY A 170 0.52 -13.84 -2.51
CA GLY A 170 0.25 -13.52 -1.12
C GLY A 170 0.91 -14.52 -0.18
N PHE A 171 0.80 -14.31 1.11
CA PHE A 171 1.33 -15.22 2.13
C PHE A 171 0.69 -16.60 1.99
N TRP A 172 1.45 -17.66 2.32
CA TRP A 172 1.07 -19.10 2.31
C TRP A 172 0.69 -19.66 0.92
N THR A 173 0.89 -18.95 -0.15
CA THR A 173 0.58 -19.44 -1.51
C THR A 173 1.71 -20.23 -2.15
N LEU A 174 2.88 -20.23 -1.53
CA LEU A 174 4.02 -21.09 -1.84
C LEU A 174 4.50 -21.80 -0.57
N PRO A 175 5.07 -23.01 -0.69
CA PRO A 175 5.69 -23.71 0.44
C PRO A 175 6.92 -22.94 0.93
N ASP A 176 7.23 -23.13 2.21
CA ASP A 176 8.50 -22.64 2.77
C ASP A 176 9.69 -23.41 2.16
N PRO A 177 10.87 -22.79 2.10
CA PRO A 177 12.09 -23.51 1.76
C PRO A 177 12.39 -24.64 2.76
N GLU A 178 13.00 -25.73 2.29
CA GLU A 178 13.40 -26.83 3.15
C GLU A 178 14.47 -26.38 4.17
N GLY A 179 14.33 -26.82 5.40
CA GLY A 179 15.31 -26.58 6.47
C GLY A 179 15.32 -25.14 7.01
N VAL A 180 14.35 -24.31 6.65
CA VAL A 180 14.25 -22.94 7.18
C VAL A 180 13.97 -22.96 8.69
N THR A 181 14.68 -22.12 9.44
CA THR A 181 14.54 -21.93 10.89
C THR A 181 14.25 -20.47 11.21
N LEU A 182 13.82 -20.19 12.43
CA LEU A 182 13.68 -18.81 12.90
C LEU A 182 14.99 -18.05 12.79
N GLU A 183 16.10 -18.66 13.22
CA GLU A 183 17.43 -18.05 13.19
C GLU A 183 17.84 -17.68 11.77
N SER A 184 17.72 -18.61 10.82
CA SER A 184 18.05 -18.34 9.41
C SER A 184 17.17 -17.26 8.80
N THR A 185 15.88 -17.23 9.15
CA THR A 185 14.94 -16.21 8.63
C THR A 185 15.26 -14.82 9.18
N LEU A 186 15.63 -14.72 10.47
CA LEU A 186 16.05 -13.44 11.05
C LEU A 186 17.40 -12.95 10.48
N ASP A 187 18.31 -13.88 10.16
CA ASP A 187 19.59 -13.53 9.53
C ASP A 187 19.39 -13.04 8.10
N ASP A 188 18.54 -13.68 7.31
CA ASP A 188 18.18 -13.23 5.95
C ASP A 188 17.54 -11.84 5.95
N LEU A 189 16.69 -11.51 6.94
CA LEU A 189 16.07 -10.18 7.09
C LEU A 189 17.07 -9.04 7.33
N ARG A 190 18.31 -9.33 7.75
CA ARG A 190 19.36 -8.29 7.90
C ARG A 190 19.79 -7.68 6.58
N THR A 191 19.58 -8.38 5.48
CA THR A 191 19.91 -7.92 4.15
C THR A 191 18.62 -7.61 3.38
N PRO A 192 18.31 -6.33 3.06
CA PRO A 192 17.10 -6.00 2.33
C PRO A 192 17.09 -6.65 0.94
N HIS A 193 16.01 -7.35 0.60
CA HIS A 193 15.83 -8.03 -0.68
C HIS A 193 14.34 -8.07 -1.09
N GLU A 194 14.03 -8.54 -2.31
CA GLU A 194 12.66 -8.52 -2.84
C GLU A 194 11.67 -9.38 -2.05
N GLY A 195 12.13 -10.46 -1.42
CA GLY A 195 11.31 -11.44 -0.67
C GLY A 195 11.02 -11.07 0.78
N ARG A 196 11.57 -9.96 1.29
CA ARG A 196 11.58 -9.62 2.73
C ARG A 196 10.22 -9.62 3.42
N LEU A 197 9.12 -9.29 2.74
CA LEU A 197 7.79 -9.31 3.36
C LEU A 197 7.31 -10.73 3.64
N TYR A 198 7.66 -11.69 2.78
CA TYR A 198 7.36 -13.11 3.02
C TYR A 198 8.18 -13.67 4.18
N GLU A 199 9.39 -13.15 4.38
CA GLU A 199 10.23 -13.54 5.50
C GLU A 199 9.79 -12.92 6.81
N VAL A 200 9.29 -11.68 6.80
CA VAL A 200 8.63 -11.08 7.98
C VAL A 200 7.47 -11.95 8.45
N GLU A 201 6.58 -12.36 7.54
CA GLU A 201 5.46 -13.25 7.87
C GLU A 201 5.96 -14.59 8.40
N ARG A 202 6.95 -15.16 7.72
CA ARG A 202 7.55 -16.46 8.13
C ARG A 202 8.18 -16.38 9.52
N ALA A 203 8.94 -15.34 9.82
CA ALA A 203 9.55 -15.11 11.12
C ALA A 203 8.49 -15.05 12.24
N LEU A 204 7.41 -14.29 12.01
CA LEU A 204 6.26 -14.21 12.93
C LEU A 204 5.63 -15.58 13.16
N ARG A 205 5.40 -16.34 12.12
CA ARG A 205 4.81 -17.70 12.18
C ARG A 205 5.75 -18.71 12.85
N LEU A 206 7.07 -18.53 12.77
CA LEU A 206 8.08 -19.31 13.47
C LEU A 206 8.29 -18.86 14.93
N GLY A 207 7.59 -17.83 15.39
CA GLY A 207 7.57 -17.36 16.78
C GLY A 207 8.49 -16.18 17.09
N ALA A 208 8.97 -15.43 16.09
CA ALA A 208 9.66 -14.16 16.33
C ALA A 208 8.71 -13.13 16.92
N THR A 209 9.24 -12.27 17.78
CA THR A 209 8.54 -11.08 18.23
C THR A 209 8.69 -9.93 17.22
N VAL A 210 7.80 -8.94 17.33
CA VAL A 210 7.88 -7.72 16.51
C VAL A 210 9.22 -7.03 16.68
N GLU A 211 9.73 -6.97 17.91
CA GLU A 211 11.01 -6.36 18.25
C GLU A 211 12.19 -7.09 17.58
N GLN A 212 12.22 -8.42 17.61
CA GLN A 212 13.28 -9.21 16.96
C GLN A 212 13.33 -8.97 15.45
N ILE A 213 12.17 -8.89 14.81
CA ILE A 213 12.07 -8.61 13.37
C ILE A 213 12.49 -7.16 13.08
N HIS A 214 12.07 -6.21 13.91
CA HIS A 214 12.48 -4.81 13.79
C HIS A 214 14.01 -4.67 13.93
N GLU A 215 14.61 -5.28 14.94
CA GLU A 215 16.06 -5.27 15.16
C GLU A 215 16.84 -5.88 13.98
N ALA A 216 16.30 -6.94 13.37
CA ALA A 216 16.93 -7.57 12.23
C ALA A 216 16.79 -6.77 10.93
N SER A 217 15.59 -6.24 10.64
CA SER A 217 15.23 -5.67 9.33
C SER A 217 15.26 -4.14 9.28
N GLY A 218 15.15 -3.46 10.43
CA GLY A 218 14.91 -2.01 10.51
C GLY A 218 13.52 -1.58 10.01
N ILE A 219 12.61 -2.51 9.72
CA ILE A 219 11.23 -2.19 9.36
C ILE A 219 10.50 -1.66 10.59
N ASP A 220 9.73 -0.59 10.43
CA ASP A 220 8.97 0.01 11.52
C ASP A 220 8.03 -1.01 12.17
N PRO A 221 8.01 -1.13 13.51
CA PRO A 221 7.21 -2.09 14.26
C PRO A 221 5.72 -2.08 13.89
N TRP A 222 5.17 -0.92 13.58
CA TRP A 222 3.77 -0.81 13.18
C TRP A 222 3.44 -1.67 11.95
N PHE A 223 4.31 -1.68 10.93
CA PHE A 223 4.08 -2.50 9.73
C PHE A 223 4.24 -3.99 9.99
N ILE A 224 5.18 -4.36 10.89
CA ILE A 224 5.35 -5.76 11.31
C ILE A 224 4.10 -6.25 12.04
N ASP A 225 3.55 -5.43 12.94
CA ASP A 225 2.29 -5.70 13.66
C ASP A 225 1.10 -5.89 12.70
N GLN A 226 1.01 -5.07 11.65
CA GLN A 226 -0.03 -5.24 10.62
C GLN A 226 0.11 -6.55 9.83
N ILE A 227 1.34 -7.05 9.63
CA ILE A 227 1.57 -8.36 9.02
C ILE A 227 1.23 -9.47 10.03
N ALA A 228 1.53 -9.29 11.31
CA ALA A 228 1.12 -10.20 12.39
C ALA A 228 -0.40 -10.37 12.43
N LEU A 229 -1.17 -9.28 12.34
CA LEU A 229 -2.64 -9.32 12.27
C LEU A 229 -3.13 -10.17 11.09
N ILE A 230 -2.47 -10.10 9.92
CA ILE A 230 -2.82 -10.97 8.79
C ILE A 230 -2.59 -12.44 9.15
N GLY A 231 -1.48 -12.75 9.82
CA GLY A 231 -1.13 -14.10 10.31
C GLY A 231 -2.14 -14.64 11.32
N GLU A 232 -2.55 -13.81 12.29
CA GLU A 232 -3.57 -14.15 13.30
C GLU A 232 -4.91 -14.52 12.65
N VAL A 233 -5.41 -13.68 11.76
CA VAL A 233 -6.67 -13.95 11.03
C VAL A 233 -6.51 -15.18 10.14
N GLY A 234 -5.35 -15.38 9.52
CA GLY A 234 -5.05 -16.62 8.78
C GLY A 234 -5.11 -17.87 9.65
N ALA A 235 -4.55 -17.83 10.86
CA ALA A 235 -4.61 -18.92 11.82
C ALA A 235 -6.07 -19.20 12.26
N GLU A 236 -6.85 -18.18 12.56
CA GLU A 236 -8.26 -18.35 12.87
C GLU A 236 -9.04 -18.99 11.71
N VAL A 237 -8.80 -18.55 10.47
CA VAL A 237 -9.42 -19.17 9.28
C VAL A 237 -9.03 -20.66 9.16
N ARG A 238 -7.77 -20.99 9.41
CA ARG A 238 -7.28 -22.38 9.35
C ARG A 238 -7.90 -23.26 10.43
N ASP A 239 -7.97 -22.77 11.67
CA ASP A 239 -8.25 -23.58 12.85
C ASP A 239 -9.75 -23.57 13.23
N ALA A 240 -10.57 -22.68 12.65
CA ALA A 240 -12.00 -22.62 12.91
C ALA A 240 -12.73 -23.92 12.50
N PRO A 241 -13.56 -24.52 13.36
CA PRO A 241 -14.32 -25.70 12.99
C PRO A 241 -15.30 -25.45 11.85
N VAL A 242 -15.82 -24.21 11.75
CA VAL A 242 -16.70 -23.76 10.66
C VAL A 242 -16.22 -22.39 10.19
N LEU A 243 -16.09 -22.21 8.88
CA LEU A 243 -15.84 -20.91 8.28
C LEU A 243 -17.20 -20.23 8.00
N ASP A 244 -17.66 -19.44 8.96
CA ASP A 244 -18.93 -18.70 8.87
C ASP A 244 -18.77 -17.37 8.10
N GLY A 245 -19.89 -16.63 7.96
CA GLY A 245 -19.91 -15.37 7.21
C GLY A 245 -19.10 -14.27 7.87
N ASP A 246 -19.05 -14.21 9.20
CA ASP A 246 -18.35 -13.16 9.95
C ASP A 246 -16.85 -13.35 9.89
N LEU A 247 -16.36 -14.57 10.13
CA LEU A 247 -14.93 -14.88 9.99
C LEU A 247 -14.47 -14.70 8.53
N LEU A 248 -15.27 -15.15 7.57
CA LEU A 248 -14.97 -14.99 6.16
C LEU A 248 -14.92 -13.51 5.75
N ARG A 249 -15.85 -12.70 6.24
CA ARG A 249 -15.87 -11.25 6.02
C ARG A 249 -14.63 -10.58 6.63
N ARG A 250 -14.28 -10.95 7.87
CA ARG A 250 -13.06 -10.45 8.54
C ARG A 250 -11.81 -10.83 7.77
N ALA A 251 -11.69 -12.08 7.31
CA ALA A 251 -10.58 -12.53 6.48
C ALA A 251 -10.44 -11.72 5.19
N LYS A 252 -11.56 -11.43 4.51
CA LYS A 252 -11.56 -10.61 3.30
C LYS A 252 -11.16 -9.16 3.58
N ARG A 253 -11.62 -8.57 4.67
CA ARG A 253 -11.24 -7.21 5.12
C ARG A 253 -9.77 -7.12 5.51
N THR A 254 -9.20 -8.21 6.01
CA THR A 254 -7.76 -8.31 6.32
C THR A 254 -6.91 -8.61 5.06
N GLY A 255 -7.53 -8.66 3.87
CA GLY A 255 -6.84 -8.78 2.60
C GLY A 255 -6.59 -10.20 2.10
N LEU A 256 -7.06 -11.24 2.81
CA LEU A 256 -6.89 -12.63 2.35
C LEU A 256 -7.65 -12.86 1.03
N SER A 257 -6.95 -13.36 0.03
CA SER A 257 -7.55 -13.78 -1.24
C SER A 257 -8.31 -15.11 -1.07
N ASP A 258 -9.23 -15.39 -2.00
CA ASP A 258 -9.91 -16.69 -2.03
C ASP A 258 -8.88 -17.83 -2.19
N ARG A 259 -7.77 -17.58 -2.92
CA ARG A 259 -6.65 -18.53 -3.06
C ARG A 259 -5.91 -18.79 -1.74
N GLN A 260 -5.64 -17.75 -0.94
CA GLN A 260 -5.01 -17.89 0.38
C GLN A 260 -5.92 -18.68 1.35
N ILE A 261 -7.22 -18.35 1.36
CA ILE A 261 -8.21 -19.08 2.16
C ILE A 261 -8.28 -20.55 1.74
N ALA A 262 -8.25 -20.85 0.43
CA ALA A 262 -8.21 -22.21 -0.07
C ALA A 262 -6.93 -22.97 0.33
N ALA A 263 -5.79 -22.27 0.40
CA ALA A 263 -4.54 -22.87 0.89
C ALA A 263 -4.61 -23.23 2.39
N LEU A 264 -5.31 -22.42 3.18
CA LEU A 264 -5.54 -22.68 4.61
C LEU A 264 -6.66 -23.70 4.86
N ARG A 265 -7.59 -23.86 3.92
CA ARG A 265 -8.79 -24.71 4.00
C ARG A 265 -8.91 -25.61 2.75
N PRO A 266 -8.04 -26.64 2.59
CA PRO A 266 -8.02 -27.48 1.39
C PRO A 266 -9.34 -28.18 1.09
N GLU A 267 -10.17 -28.45 2.11
CA GLU A 267 -11.50 -29.07 1.96
C GLU A 267 -12.49 -28.22 1.17
N LEU A 268 -12.22 -26.91 0.95
CA LEU A 268 -13.06 -26.04 0.13
C LEU A 268 -12.85 -26.20 -1.38
N ALA A 269 -12.02 -27.16 -1.80
CA ALA A 269 -11.79 -27.47 -3.21
C ALA A 269 -11.28 -26.28 -4.06
N GLY A 270 -10.39 -25.48 -3.49
CA GLY A 270 -9.71 -24.40 -4.19
C GLY A 270 -10.45 -23.06 -4.18
N GLU A 271 -9.95 -22.14 -5.00
CA GLU A 271 -10.41 -20.74 -5.03
C GLU A 271 -11.89 -20.61 -5.41
N ASP A 272 -12.36 -21.42 -6.35
CA ASP A 272 -13.76 -21.40 -6.79
C ASP A 272 -14.71 -21.88 -5.68
N GLY A 273 -14.30 -22.86 -4.88
CA GLY A 273 -15.06 -23.32 -3.73
C GLY A 273 -15.18 -22.25 -2.63
N VAL A 274 -14.10 -21.53 -2.35
CA VAL A 274 -14.13 -20.36 -1.43
C VAL A 274 -15.04 -19.26 -1.98
N ARG A 275 -14.97 -18.97 -3.28
CA ARG A 275 -15.85 -17.98 -3.93
C ARG A 275 -17.32 -18.38 -3.82
N ALA A 276 -17.65 -19.64 -4.08
CA ALA A 276 -19.02 -20.16 -3.95
C ALA A 276 -19.51 -20.06 -2.48
N LEU A 277 -18.66 -20.38 -1.50
CA LEU A 277 -18.98 -20.27 -0.09
C LEU A 277 -19.30 -18.81 0.30
N ARG A 278 -18.39 -17.86 -0.03
CA ARG A 278 -18.61 -16.46 0.35
C ARG A 278 -19.82 -15.84 -0.35
N HIS A 279 -20.14 -16.23 -1.59
CA HIS A 279 -21.37 -15.80 -2.26
C HIS A 279 -22.61 -16.32 -1.57
N ARG A 280 -22.62 -17.60 -1.13
CA ARG A 280 -23.73 -18.20 -0.37
C ARG A 280 -23.93 -17.53 0.98
N LEU A 281 -22.84 -17.08 1.64
CA LEU A 281 -22.86 -16.39 2.92
C LEU A 281 -23.05 -14.87 2.79
N GLY A 282 -23.30 -14.34 1.59
CA GLY A 282 -23.49 -12.91 1.36
C GLY A 282 -22.23 -12.06 1.51
N VAL A 283 -21.03 -12.68 1.54
CA VAL A 283 -19.77 -11.94 1.65
C VAL A 283 -19.31 -11.49 0.27
N ARG A 284 -19.60 -10.24 -0.04
CA ARG A 284 -19.29 -9.60 -1.34
C ARG A 284 -18.56 -8.27 -1.12
N PRO A 285 -17.67 -7.87 -2.04
CA PRO A 285 -17.11 -6.53 -2.01
C PRO A 285 -18.16 -5.50 -2.43
N VAL A 286 -17.98 -4.27 -1.97
CA VAL A 286 -18.61 -3.06 -2.47
C VAL A 286 -17.59 -2.24 -3.26
N PHE A 287 -18.07 -1.30 -4.07
CA PHE A 287 -17.21 -0.38 -4.82
C PHE A 287 -17.30 1.02 -4.22
N LYS A 288 -16.13 1.58 -3.93
CA LYS A 288 -15.93 2.91 -3.37
C LYS A 288 -15.30 3.82 -4.42
N THR A 289 -15.55 5.11 -4.30
CA THR A 289 -15.00 6.13 -5.18
C THR A 289 -13.67 6.64 -4.64
N VAL A 290 -12.68 6.80 -5.52
CA VAL A 290 -11.43 7.49 -5.18
C VAL A 290 -11.69 8.99 -5.19
N ASP A 291 -11.49 9.66 -4.06
CA ASP A 291 -11.68 11.09 -3.92
C ASP A 291 -10.55 11.76 -3.12
N THR A 292 -10.46 13.08 -3.18
CA THR A 292 -9.43 13.88 -2.52
C THR A 292 -9.92 14.58 -1.26
N CYS A 293 -11.14 14.34 -0.82
CA CYS A 293 -11.76 15.08 0.28
C CYS A 293 -12.50 14.19 1.28
N ALA A 294 -12.13 12.90 1.37
CA ALA A 294 -12.68 11.94 2.32
C ALA A 294 -14.22 11.92 2.36
N ALA A 295 -14.86 11.97 1.19
CA ALA A 295 -16.31 12.01 0.98
C ALA A 295 -17.03 13.27 1.50
N GLU A 296 -16.28 14.33 1.86
CA GLU A 296 -16.87 15.61 2.26
C GLU A 296 -17.62 16.31 1.11
N PHE A 297 -17.16 16.10 -0.12
CA PHE A 297 -17.83 16.51 -1.36
C PHE A 297 -18.04 15.31 -2.27
N ALA A 298 -19.10 15.32 -3.06
CA ALA A 298 -19.36 14.27 -4.03
C ALA A 298 -18.28 14.24 -5.11
N ALA A 299 -17.58 13.12 -5.24
CA ALA A 299 -16.57 12.93 -6.28
C ALA A 299 -17.24 12.69 -7.65
N LYS A 300 -16.81 13.43 -8.66
CA LYS A 300 -17.26 13.34 -10.06
C LYS A 300 -16.23 12.60 -10.92
N THR A 301 -15.77 11.44 -10.46
CA THR A 301 -14.74 10.65 -11.13
C THR A 301 -15.23 9.23 -11.41
N PRO A 302 -14.86 8.61 -12.56
CA PRO A 302 -15.10 7.21 -12.82
C PRO A 302 -14.04 6.28 -12.19
N TYR A 303 -13.22 6.78 -11.25
CA TYR A 303 -12.13 6.05 -10.62
C TYR A 303 -12.60 5.43 -9.31
N HIS A 304 -12.64 4.09 -9.25
CA HIS A 304 -13.22 3.33 -8.15
C HIS A 304 -12.30 2.20 -7.71
N TYR A 305 -12.50 1.74 -6.47
CA TYR A 305 -11.83 0.56 -5.92
C TYR A 305 -12.84 -0.35 -5.20
N SER A 306 -12.56 -1.64 -5.16
CA SER A 306 -13.38 -2.60 -4.40
C SER A 306 -12.88 -2.70 -2.97
N ALA A 307 -13.78 -2.87 -2.00
CA ALA A 307 -13.44 -3.13 -0.60
C ALA A 307 -14.46 -4.07 0.04
N TYR A 308 -14.08 -4.71 1.15
CA TYR A 308 -15.01 -5.44 2.00
C TYR A 308 -15.29 -4.59 3.24
N GLU A 309 -16.57 -4.29 3.47
CA GLU A 309 -17.00 -3.51 4.62
C GLU A 309 -17.34 -4.40 5.83
N SER A 310 -17.33 -3.80 7.04
CA SER A 310 -17.77 -4.49 8.25
C SER A 310 -19.26 -4.74 8.25
N ASP A 311 -20.02 -3.76 7.77
CA ASP A 311 -21.46 -3.85 7.62
C ASP A 311 -21.80 -4.80 6.45
N PRO A 312 -22.55 -5.89 6.71
CA PRO A 312 -22.99 -6.80 5.66
C PRO A 312 -23.96 -6.14 4.65
N ASP A 313 -24.63 -5.08 5.04
CA ASP A 313 -25.63 -4.36 4.23
C ASP A 313 -25.04 -3.14 3.51
N ALA A 314 -23.70 -2.92 3.63
CA ALA A 314 -23.02 -1.83 2.95
C ALA A 314 -23.28 -1.86 1.44
N GLN A 315 -23.61 -0.70 0.89
CA GLN A 315 -23.89 -0.53 -0.53
C GLN A 315 -22.69 0.03 -1.29
N SER A 316 -22.61 -0.32 -2.57
CA SER A 316 -21.65 0.31 -3.48
C SER A 316 -22.02 1.76 -3.75
N GLU A 317 -21.02 2.63 -3.77
CA GLU A 317 -21.18 4.04 -4.18
C GLU A 317 -21.36 4.15 -5.70
N VAL A 318 -21.05 3.09 -6.41
CA VAL A 318 -21.18 3.00 -7.87
C VAL A 318 -22.48 2.30 -8.22
N ALA A 319 -23.42 3.02 -8.81
CA ALA A 319 -24.62 2.43 -9.37
C ALA A 319 -24.29 1.73 -10.69
N VAL A 320 -24.58 0.44 -10.76
CA VAL A 320 -24.55 -0.29 -12.05
C VAL A 320 -25.75 0.18 -12.87
N GLN A 321 -25.51 1.09 -13.81
CA GLN A 321 -26.49 1.45 -14.83
C GLN A 321 -26.38 0.50 -15.99
N SER A 322 -26.93 -0.68 -15.90
CA SER A 322 -27.07 -1.53 -17.07
C SER A 322 -28.51 -2.00 -17.19
N ASP A 323 -29.19 -1.47 -18.18
CA ASP A 323 -30.44 -2.00 -18.74
C ASP A 323 -30.14 -3.10 -19.78
N LYS A 324 -28.99 -3.80 -19.66
CA LYS A 324 -28.58 -4.87 -20.56
C LYS A 324 -28.59 -6.22 -19.88
#